data_8b5be6c4818152d5ca8f333c8c0bab78
#
_entry.id   8b5be6c4818152d5ca8f333c8c0bab78
#
_cell.length_a   1.000
_cell.length_b   1.000
_cell.length_c   1.000
_cell.angle_alpha   90.00
_cell.angle_beta   90.00
_cell.angle_gamma   90.00
#
_symmetry.space_group_name_H-M   'P 1'
#
loop_
_entity.id
_entity.type
_entity.pdbx_description
1 polymer ?
#
loop_
_entity_poly.entity_id
_entity_poly.type
_entity_poly.pdbx_seq_one_letter_code
_entity_poly.pdbx_strand_id
1 'polypeptide(L)'
;MNASHRDYCAYMALPRGPDRERFIRERSDALPEYLEAATAGDAEACFLLGRAHDVGSAGGNDSPNEAVKWYRKAAELGNVFAQYNLGVIYEGGRGIEKDEVEAARWYRKAADEGLADAQRALGNLYYSGRGLEKDEVE
;
A
#
# COMPACT_ATOMS: atom_id res chain seq x y z
N MET A 1 -0.50 23.01 -5.44
CA MET A 1 -0.71 21.71 -4.78
C MET A 1 -1.98 21.09 -5.35
N ASN A 2 -1.88 19.88 -5.90
CA ASN A 2 -3.06 19.22 -6.46
C ASN A 2 -3.87 18.53 -5.36
N ALA A 3 -5.07 18.06 -5.72
CA ALA A 3 -5.97 17.42 -4.76
C ALA A 3 -5.35 16.17 -4.13
N SER A 4 -4.66 15.36 -4.92
CA SER A 4 -4.05 14.12 -4.41
C SER A 4 -2.98 14.40 -3.36
N HIS A 5 -2.13 15.39 -3.59
CA HIS A 5 -1.09 15.73 -2.60
C HIS A 5 -1.71 16.27 -1.31
N ARG A 6 -2.67 17.17 -1.43
CA ARG A 6 -3.38 17.73 -0.26
C ARG A 6 -4.05 16.64 0.55
N ASP A 7 -4.79 15.75 -0.13
CA ASP A 7 -5.53 14.69 0.53
C ASP A 7 -4.59 13.63 1.10
N TYR A 8 -3.48 13.34 0.40
CA TYR A 8 -2.48 12.43 0.92
C TYR A 8 -1.90 12.93 2.24
N CYS A 9 -1.52 14.20 2.30
CA CYS A 9 -0.99 14.78 3.53
C CYS A 9 -2.03 14.76 4.65
N ALA A 10 -3.28 15.08 4.36
CA ALA A 10 -4.35 15.04 5.34
C ALA A 10 -4.60 13.61 5.84
N TYR A 11 -4.58 12.64 4.93
CA TYR A 11 -4.75 11.23 5.27
C TYR A 11 -3.62 10.76 6.20
N MET A 12 -2.38 11.08 5.86
CA MET A 12 -1.23 10.65 6.66
C MET A 12 -1.17 11.30 8.03
N ALA A 13 -1.81 12.45 8.19
CA ALA A 13 -1.88 13.14 9.48
C ALA A 13 -2.88 12.49 10.44
N LEU A 14 -3.80 11.67 9.95
CA LEU A 14 -4.78 11.00 10.79
C LEU A 14 -4.17 9.77 11.49
N PRO A 15 -4.66 9.45 12.70
CA PRO A 15 -4.26 8.18 13.32
C PRO A 15 -4.72 7.01 12.46
N ARG A 16 -3.99 5.91 12.55
CA ARG A 16 -4.36 4.69 11.85
C ARG A 16 -5.69 4.17 12.37
N GLY A 17 -6.47 3.59 11.48
CA GLY A 17 -7.72 2.93 11.82
C GLY A 17 -8.93 3.55 11.16
N PRO A 18 -10.09 3.53 11.84
CA PRO A 18 -11.37 3.90 11.20
C PRO A 18 -11.43 5.33 10.66
N ASP A 19 -10.70 6.27 11.26
CA ASP A 19 -10.70 7.66 10.78
C ASP A 19 -10.09 7.77 9.37
N ARG A 20 -9.03 7.00 9.10
CA ARG A 20 -8.43 6.99 7.77
C ARG A 20 -9.36 6.36 6.75
N GLU A 21 -10.05 5.29 7.11
CA GLU A 21 -11.00 4.65 6.20
C GLU A 21 -12.16 5.58 5.88
N ARG A 22 -12.68 6.26 6.89
CA ARG A 22 -13.76 7.24 6.69
C ARG A 22 -13.31 8.39 5.81
N PHE A 23 -12.10 8.89 6.02
CA PHE A 23 -11.53 9.96 5.19
C PHE A 23 -11.54 9.56 3.71
N ILE A 24 -11.10 8.37 3.40
CA ILE A 24 -11.08 7.87 2.02
C ILE A 24 -12.49 7.75 1.46
N ARG A 25 -13.44 7.20 2.23
CA ARG A 25 -14.81 7.05 1.78
C ARG A 25 -15.47 8.39 1.50
N GLU A 26 -15.18 9.41 2.31
CA GLU A 26 -15.74 10.73 2.14
C GLU A 26 -15.16 11.48 0.94
N ARG A 27 -14.11 10.96 0.34
CA ARG A 27 -13.45 11.57 -0.82
C ARG A 27 -13.75 10.84 -2.13
N SER A 28 -14.85 10.11 -2.19
CA SER A 28 -15.21 9.39 -3.41
C SER A 28 -15.44 10.30 -4.61
N ASP A 29 -15.83 11.55 -4.38
CA ASP A 29 -16.00 12.54 -5.44
C ASP A 29 -14.67 13.03 -6.01
N ALA A 30 -13.56 12.82 -5.30
CA ALA A 30 -12.23 13.18 -5.78
C ALA A 30 -11.56 12.07 -6.60
N LEU A 31 -12.18 10.90 -6.71
CA LEU A 31 -11.58 9.77 -7.44
C LEU A 31 -11.18 10.09 -8.88
N PRO A 32 -11.98 10.83 -9.67
CA PRO A 32 -11.56 11.19 -11.02
C PRO A 32 -10.28 12.00 -11.05
N GLU A 33 -10.09 12.91 -10.09
CA GLU A 33 -8.85 13.71 -9.99
C GLU A 33 -7.66 12.84 -9.63
N TYR A 34 -7.85 11.87 -8.70
CA TYR A 34 -6.80 10.93 -8.34
C TYR A 34 -6.41 10.08 -9.55
N LEU A 35 -7.39 9.61 -10.32
CA LEU A 35 -7.13 8.78 -11.49
C LEU A 35 -6.32 9.54 -12.53
N GLU A 36 -6.66 10.80 -12.78
CA GLU A 36 -5.93 11.63 -13.72
C GLU A 36 -4.49 11.82 -13.27
N ALA A 37 -4.28 12.16 -12.00
CA ALA A 37 -2.94 12.34 -11.45
C ALA A 37 -2.14 11.03 -11.45
N ALA A 38 -2.79 9.92 -11.12
CA ALA A 38 -2.14 8.61 -11.08
C ALA A 38 -1.67 8.17 -12.46
N THR A 39 -2.49 8.39 -13.50
CA THR A 39 -2.09 8.09 -14.87
C THR A 39 -0.93 8.96 -15.33
N ALA A 40 -0.79 10.13 -14.75
CA ALA A 40 0.36 11.01 -15.04
C ALA A 40 1.61 10.65 -14.22
N GLY A 41 1.55 9.64 -13.36
CA GLY A 41 2.71 9.17 -12.61
C GLY A 41 2.83 9.70 -11.18
N ASP A 42 1.74 10.22 -10.61
CA ASP A 42 1.73 10.72 -9.23
C ASP A 42 1.58 9.55 -8.26
N ALA A 43 2.64 9.26 -7.51
CA ALA A 43 2.67 8.13 -6.57
C ALA A 43 1.64 8.29 -5.45
N GLU A 44 1.42 9.51 -4.98
CA GLU A 44 0.44 9.77 -3.91
C GLU A 44 -0.98 9.48 -4.39
N ALA A 45 -1.30 9.86 -5.63
CA ALA A 45 -2.60 9.55 -6.22
C ALA A 45 -2.78 8.04 -6.37
N CYS A 46 -1.75 7.32 -6.79
CA CYS A 46 -1.81 5.86 -6.88
C CYS A 46 -2.07 5.24 -5.51
N PHE A 47 -1.41 5.73 -4.48
CA PHE A 47 -1.63 5.25 -3.11
C PHE A 47 -3.08 5.49 -2.67
N LEU A 48 -3.61 6.69 -2.90
CA LEU A 48 -4.98 7.02 -2.52
C LEU A 48 -5.99 6.15 -3.27
N LEU A 49 -5.77 5.90 -4.56
CA LEU A 49 -6.62 4.99 -5.32
C LEU A 49 -6.56 3.56 -4.76
N GLY A 50 -5.38 3.11 -4.38
CA GLY A 50 -5.21 1.82 -3.73
C GLY A 50 -6.03 1.73 -2.46
N ARG A 51 -5.98 2.76 -1.63
CA ARG A 51 -6.77 2.81 -0.41
C ARG A 51 -8.27 2.84 -0.70
N ALA A 52 -8.67 3.60 -1.73
CA ALA A 52 -10.08 3.69 -2.10
C ALA A 52 -10.65 2.34 -2.52
N HIS A 53 -9.91 1.58 -3.31
CA HIS A 53 -10.34 0.22 -3.68
C HIS A 53 -10.30 -0.72 -2.48
N ASP A 54 -9.33 -0.55 -1.60
CA ASP A 54 -9.16 -1.40 -0.43
C ASP A 54 -10.31 -1.22 0.57
N VAL A 55 -10.83 0.01 0.73
CA VAL A 55 -11.94 0.27 1.64
C VAL A 55 -13.31 0.22 0.95
N GLY A 56 -13.34 -0.06 -0.36
CA GLY A 56 -14.58 -0.22 -1.10
C GLY A 56 -15.27 1.06 -1.55
N SER A 57 -14.58 2.20 -1.52
CA SER A 57 -15.19 3.47 -1.94
C SER A 57 -15.15 3.69 -3.44
N ALA A 58 -14.23 3.05 -4.14
CA ALA A 58 -14.10 3.18 -5.59
C ALA A 58 -14.99 2.12 -6.26
N GLY A 59 -16.12 2.54 -6.77
CA GLY A 59 -17.07 1.64 -7.44
C GLY A 59 -18.04 0.94 -6.50
N GLY A 60 -18.03 1.27 -5.22
CA GLY A 60 -19.02 0.78 -4.25
C GLY A 60 -18.78 -0.59 -3.67
N ASN A 61 -17.75 -1.28 -4.10
CA ASN A 61 -17.39 -2.61 -3.59
C ASN A 61 -15.91 -2.68 -3.31
N ASP A 62 -15.53 -3.52 -2.36
CA ASP A 62 -14.14 -3.85 -2.14
C ASP A 62 -13.55 -4.46 -3.41
N SER A 63 -12.36 -4.03 -3.77
CA SER A 63 -11.71 -4.51 -4.98
C SER A 63 -10.23 -4.74 -4.69
N PRO A 64 -9.91 -5.82 -3.96
CA PRO A 64 -8.51 -6.08 -3.58
C PRO A 64 -7.57 -6.19 -4.77
N ASN A 65 -8.04 -6.75 -5.89
CA ASN A 65 -7.23 -6.84 -7.10
C ASN A 65 -6.85 -5.47 -7.64
N GLU A 66 -7.79 -4.54 -7.65
CA GLU A 66 -7.52 -3.17 -8.11
C GLU A 66 -6.63 -2.43 -7.11
N ALA A 67 -6.86 -2.65 -5.80
CA ALA A 67 -6.00 -2.06 -4.77
C ALA A 67 -4.54 -2.46 -4.98
N VAL A 68 -4.29 -3.75 -5.25
CA VAL A 68 -2.94 -4.27 -5.51
C VAL A 68 -2.30 -3.56 -6.70
N LYS A 69 -3.05 -3.38 -7.78
CA LYS A 69 -2.52 -2.71 -8.98
C LYS A 69 -2.04 -1.29 -8.67
N TRP A 70 -2.86 -0.53 -7.95
CA TRP A 70 -2.52 0.85 -7.63
C TRP A 70 -1.40 0.94 -6.60
N TYR A 71 -1.41 0.08 -5.58
CA TYR A 71 -0.32 0.04 -4.61
C TYR A 71 1.00 -0.34 -5.28
N ARG A 72 0.96 -1.30 -6.22
CA ARG A 72 2.18 -1.69 -6.93
C ARG A 72 2.75 -0.51 -7.73
N LYS A 73 1.87 0.21 -8.43
CA LYS A 73 2.30 1.38 -9.19
C LYS A 73 2.90 2.44 -8.27
N ALA A 74 2.24 2.73 -7.15
CA ALA A 74 2.76 3.69 -6.17
C ALA A 74 4.10 3.23 -5.58
N ALA A 75 4.22 1.94 -5.27
CA ALA A 75 5.44 1.37 -4.70
C ALA A 75 6.61 1.44 -5.68
N GLU A 76 6.34 1.16 -6.94
CA GLU A 76 7.37 1.26 -8.00
C GLU A 76 7.80 2.70 -8.22
N LEU A 77 6.91 3.66 -7.96
CA LEU A 77 7.22 5.08 -8.02
C LEU A 77 7.91 5.60 -6.75
N GLY A 78 8.16 4.72 -5.78
CA GLY A 78 8.92 5.05 -4.60
C GLY A 78 8.11 5.37 -3.34
N ASN A 79 6.78 5.19 -3.38
CA ASN A 79 5.97 5.43 -2.19
C ASN A 79 6.21 4.34 -1.16
N VAL A 80 6.80 4.71 -0.02
CA VAL A 80 7.23 3.76 1.00
C VAL A 80 6.05 3.08 1.69
N PHE A 81 4.95 3.78 1.85
CA PHE A 81 3.75 3.22 2.50
C PHE A 81 3.06 2.20 1.59
N ALA A 82 3.08 2.44 0.28
CA ALA A 82 2.58 1.48 -0.70
C ALA A 82 3.46 0.23 -0.72
N GLN A 83 4.75 0.37 -0.58
CA GLN A 83 5.68 -0.76 -0.48
C GLN A 83 5.33 -1.63 0.72
N TYR A 84 5.12 -1.00 1.88
CA TYR A 84 4.72 -1.71 3.09
C TYR A 84 3.36 -2.40 2.88
N ASN A 85 2.38 -1.69 2.32
CA ASN A 85 1.05 -2.25 2.07
C ASN A 85 1.11 -3.46 1.14
N LEU A 86 1.95 -3.42 0.11
CA LEU A 86 2.15 -4.59 -0.75
C LEU A 86 2.73 -5.76 0.04
N GLY A 87 3.67 -5.50 0.93
CA GLY A 87 4.21 -6.55 1.79
C GLY A 87 3.10 -7.22 2.60
N VAL A 88 2.23 -6.43 3.21
CA VAL A 88 1.09 -6.93 3.98
C VAL A 88 0.16 -7.77 3.10
N ILE A 89 -0.13 -7.29 1.91
CA ILE A 89 -1.02 -7.97 0.97
C ILE A 89 -0.43 -9.31 0.53
N TYR A 90 0.84 -9.37 0.16
CA TYR A 90 1.50 -10.62 -0.21
C TYR A 90 1.58 -11.60 0.95
N GLU A 91 1.86 -11.08 2.14
CA GLU A 91 1.93 -11.93 3.34
C GLU A 91 0.58 -12.57 3.64
N GLY A 92 -0.51 -11.84 3.49
CA GLY A 92 -1.87 -12.32 3.75
C GLY A 92 -2.56 -12.99 2.57
N GLY A 93 -2.10 -12.74 1.36
CA GLY A 93 -2.72 -13.29 0.16
C GLY A 93 -4.04 -12.65 -0.21
N ARG A 94 -4.22 -11.36 0.09
CA ARG A 94 -5.47 -10.66 -0.19
C ARG A 94 -5.45 -10.03 -1.59
N GLY A 95 -6.32 -10.51 -2.47
CA GLY A 95 -6.42 -10.02 -3.84
C GLY A 95 -5.35 -10.56 -4.78
N ILE A 96 -4.40 -11.30 -4.27
CA ILE A 96 -3.35 -11.99 -5.02
C ILE A 96 -2.98 -13.25 -4.26
N GLU A 97 -2.24 -14.13 -4.90
CA GLU A 97 -1.74 -15.33 -4.25
C GLU A 97 -0.72 -14.96 -3.17
N LYS A 98 -0.83 -15.58 -2.01
CA LYS A 98 0.09 -15.40 -0.90
C LYS A 98 1.52 -15.72 -1.33
N ASP A 99 2.45 -14.83 -1.02
CA ASP A 99 3.86 -15.01 -1.36
C ASP A 99 4.73 -14.31 -0.32
N GLU A 100 5.21 -15.07 0.64
CA GLU A 100 5.98 -14.49 1.76
C GLU A 100 7.37 -14.02 1.32
N VAL A 101 7.92 -14.58 0.26
CA VAL A 101 9.20 -14.11 -0.31
C VAL A 101 9.03 -12.72 -0.93
N GLU A 102 7.96 -12.53 -1.71
CA GLU A 102 7.64 -11.21 -2.26
C GLU A 102 7.32 -10.21 -1.14
N ALA A 103 6.59 -10.65 -0.11
CA ALA A 103 6.31 -9.79 1.03
C ALA A 103 7.62 -9.27 1.65
N ALA A 104 8.58 -10.17 1.85
CA ALA A 104 9.88 -9.79 2.41
C ALA A 104 10.61 -8.78 1.52
N ARG A 105 10.53 -8.93 0.20
CA ARG A 105 11.17 -7.99 -0.73
C ARG A 105 10.60 -6.59 -0.60
N TRP A 106 9.26 -6.49 -0.54
CA TRP A 106 8.62 -5.19 -0.41
C TRP A 106 8.85 -4.58 0.96
N TYR A 107 8.79 -5.39 2.04
CA TYR A 107 9.12 -4.91 3.38
C TYR A 107 10.57 -4.41 3.45
N ARG A 108 11.48 -5.11 2.78
CA ARG A 108 12.90 -4.70 2.77
C ARG A 108 13.07 -3.33 2.14
N LYS A 109 12.40 -3.09 1.00
CA LYS A 109 12.45 -1.78 0.35
C LYS A 109 11.96 -0.68 1.27
N ALA A 110 10.82 -0.88 1.92
CA ALA A 110 10.25 0.11 2.84
C ALA A 110 11.14 0.26 4.10
N ALA A 111 11.69 -0.83 4.59
CA ALA A 111 12.58 -0.81 5.76
C ALA A 111 13.87 -0.03 5.47
N ASP A 112 14.41 -0.18 4.27
CA ASP A 112 15.61 0.55 3.85
C ASP A 112 15.35 2.05 3.77
N GLU A 113 14.09 2.45 3.52
CA GLU A 113 13.68 3.85 3.55
C GLU A 113 13.40 4.36 4.97
N GLY A 114 13.55 3.50 5.98
CA GLY A 114 13.41 3.89 7.38
C GLY A 114 12.04 3.68 8.00
N LEU A 115 11.12 3.00 7.31
CA LEU A 115 9.78 2.76 7.86
C LEU A 115 9.84 1.68 8.95
N ALA A 116 9.59 2.10 10.20
CA ALA A 116 9.71 1.21 11.36
C ALA A 116 8.78 0.01 11.29
N ASP A 117 7.56 0.19 10.79
CA ASP A 117 6.60 -0.90 10.65
C ASP A 117 7.11 -1.99 9.70
N ALA A 118 7.76 -1.56 8.61
CA ALA A 118 8.34 -2.50 7.66
C ALA A 118 9.54 -3.22 8.25
N GLN A 119 10.35 -2.51 9.04
CA GLN A 119 11.49 -3.12 9.73
C GLN A 119 11.01 -4.22 10.67
N ARG A 120 9.96 -3.94 11.42
CA ARG A 120 9.36 -4.92 12.34
C ARG A 120 8.78 -6.12 11.59
N ALA A 121 8.03 -5.85 10.51
CA ALA A 121 7.42 -6.91 9.71
C ALA A 121 8.48 -7.81 9.08
N LEU A 122 9.54 -7.21 8.56
CA LEU A 122 10.65 -7.96 7.97
C LEU A 122 11.35 -8.82 9.02
N GLY A 123 11.58 -8.26 10.21
CA GLY A 123 12.17 -9.01 11.31
C GLY A 123 11.32 -10.21 11.72
N ASN A 124 10.01 -10.03 11.76
CA ASN A 124 9.08 -11.13 12.09
C ASN A 124 9.13 -12.25 11.05
N LEU A 125 9.22 -11.90 9.77
CA LEU A 125 9.35 -12.89 8.71
C LEU A 125 10.66 -13.69 8.84
N TYR A 126 11.75 -13.00 9.07
CA TYR A 126 13.05 -13.66 9.22
C TYR A 126 13.10 -14.53 10.48
N TYR A 127 12.56 -14.04 11.59
CA TYR A 127 12.53 -14.78 12.83
C TYR A 127 11.78 -16.11 12.70
N SER A 128 10.66 -16.10 11.93
CA SER A 128 9.84 -17.30 11.72
C SER A 128 10.32 -18.14 10.55
N GLY A 129 11.37 -17.72 9.82
CA GLY A 129 11.88 -18.42 8.64
C GLY A 129 11.01 -18.26 7.40
N ARG A 130 10.00 -17.38 7.47
CA ARG A 130 9.14 -17.10 6.33
C ARG A 130 9.78 -16.04 5.44
N GLY A 131 9.43 -15.99 4.18
CA GLY A 131 9.92 -14.97 3.27
C GLY A 131 11.37 -15.15 2.83
N LEU A 132 12.02 -16.26 3.19
CA LEU A 132 13.37 -16.60 2.76
C LEU A 132 13.30 -17.72 1.72
N GLU A 133 14.16 -17.62 0.74
CA GLU A 133 14.36 -18.72 -0.18
C GLU A 133 15.10 -19.84 0.55
N LYS A 134 14.91 -21.06 0.06
CA LYS A 134 15.43 -22.24 0.74
C LYS A 134 16.94 -22.20 0.94
N ASP A 135 17.67 -21.63 0.00
CA ASP A 135 19.13 -21.51 0.05
C ASP A 135 19.60 -20.36 0.93
N GLU A 136 18.71 -19.52 1.41
CA GLU A 136 19.02 -18.44 2.34
C GLU A 136 18.84 -18.85 3.80
N VAL A 137 18.24 -20.01 4.03
CA VAL A 137 17.97 -20.54 5.38
C VAL A 137 19.13 -21.43 5.80
N GLU A 138 19.97 -20.92 6.73
CA GLU A 138 21.11 -21.68 7.26
C GLU A 138 21.17 -21.64 8.77
#